data_f33d31e2e4cfa6f362171d331ad26468
#
_entry.id   f33d31e2e4cfa6f362171d331ad26468
#
_cell.length_a   1.000
_cell.length_b   1.000
_cell.length_c   1.000
_cell.angle_alpha   90.00
_cell.angle_beta   90.00
_cell.angle_gamma   90.00
#
_symmetry.space_group_name_H-M   'P 1'
#
loop_
_entity.id
_entity.type
_entity.pdbx_description
1 polymer ?
#
loop_
_entity_poly.entity_id
_entity_poly.type
_entity_poly.pdbx_seq_one_letter_code
_entity_poly.pdbx_strand_id
1 'polypeptide(L)'
;FFFKASRQAAGIPGITPTDEKDGNLPDIVNSGSLHEFLVNLHERYGPVVSFWFGRRPVVSLGTVNVLKQHINPNKTLDPFETMLKSLLRYQSGGGNVSENYTRKKLHENGVTDSLQSNFALLLKLSEELLNKWLSYPESQHIPLCQHMLGFAMKSVTQMVMGSTFEDDQEVIRFQKNHGTVWSEIGKGFLDGSLDKSTTRKKQYEDALMQLESILKKIIKERKGKNISQRIFIDSLVQGNLNDQQILEDSIIFSLASCIITAKLCTWAICFLTTSEEVQKKLYEEIDQVFGKGPITPEKMEQLRYCRQVLCETVRTAKLTPVSARLQDIEGKIDKFIIPRETLVLYALGVVLQDPSTWPSPYKFDPDRFNDESVMNTFSLLGFSGTQECPETRFAYMVTTVLLSVLVRRLHLLPVEGQVIETKYELVTSSKEEAWITVSKR
;
A
#
# COMPACT_ATOMS: atom_id res chain seq x y z
N PHE A 1 -17.25 -24.03 -21.55
CA PHE A 1 -16.68 -23.00 -20.67
C PHE A 1 -15.85 -21.98 -21.45
N PHE A 2 -15.01 -22.43 -22.39
CA PHE A 2 -14.21 -21.58 -23.26
C PHE A 2 -15.07 -20.68 -24.16
N PHE A 3 -16.14 -21.20 -24.70
CA PHE A 3 -17.09 -20.46 -25.55
C PHE A 3 -17.85 -19.37 -24.78
N LYS A 4 -18.19 -19.63 -23.53
CA LYS A 4 -18.92 -18.67 -22.70
C LYS A 4 -18.03 -17.51 -22.25
N ALA A 5 -16.76 -17.82 -21.93
CA ALA A 5 -15.77 -16.82 -21.52
C ALA A 5 -15.30 -15.95 -22.69
N SER A 6 -15.12 -16.52 -23.89
CA SER A 6 -14.78 -15.73 -25.11
C SER A 6 -15.90 -14.80 -25.56
N ARG A 7 -17.15 -15.11 -25.25
CA ARG A 7 -18.29 -14.19 -25.49
C ARG A 7 -18.34 -13.04 -24.49
N GLN A 8 -17.83 -13.24 -23.24
CA GLN A 8 -17.80 -12.20 -22.23
C GLN A 8 -16.77 -11.11 -22.52
N ALA A 9 -15.66 -11.46 -23.19
CA ALA A 9 -14.60 -10.52 -23.58
C ALA A 9 -14.76 -10.01 -25.03
N ALA A 10 -15.87 -10.34 -25.71
CA ALA A 10 -16.06 -10.00 -27.12
C ALA A 10 -16.09 -8.50 -27.37
N GLY A 11 -15.20 -8.02 -28.23
CA GLY A 11 -15.07 -6.62 -28.63
C GLY A 11 -14.08 -5.82 -27.83
N ILE A 12 -13.57 -6.31 -26.70
CA ILE A 12 -12.54 -5.62 -25.92
C ILE A 12 -11.15 -6.00 -26.49
N PRO A 13 -10.34 -5.03 -26.91
CA PRO A 13 -9.00 -5.31 -27.44
C PRO A 13 -8.12 -6.02 -26.39
N GLY A 14 -7.27 -6.93 -26.85
CA GLY A 14 -6.36 -7.62 -25.94
C GLY A 14 -5.75 -8.85 -26.56
N ILE A 15 -5.28 -9.74 -25.71
CA ILE A 15 -4.63 -10.98 -26.11
C ILE A 15 -5.45 -12.21 -25.72
N THR A 16 -5.30 -13.26 -26.52
CA THR A 16 -5.84 -14.58 -26.23
C THR A 16 -4.96 -15.33 -25.24
N PRO A 17 -5.49 -16.36 -24.54
CA PRO A 17 -4.67 -17.17 -23.65
C PRO A 17 -3.50 -17.81 -24.40
N THR A 18 -2.31 -17.69 -23.84
CA THR A 18 -1.08 -18.36 -24.34
C THR A 18 -1.06 -19.82 -23.91
N ASP A 19 -1.63 -20.11 -22.75
CA ASP A 19 -1.76 -21.45 -22.19
C ASP A 19 -3.21 -21.72 -21.82
N GLU A 20 -3.69 -22.92 -22.13
CA GLU A 20 -5.10 -23.29 -21.89
C GLU A 20 -5.48 -23.27 -20.40
N LYS A 21 -4.58 -23.65 -19.54
CA LYS A 21 -4.80 -23.73 -18.08
C LYS A 21 -4.44 -22.44 -17.38
N ASP A 22 -3.28 -21.87 -17.72
CA ASP A 22 -2.68 -20.74 -17.02
C ASP A 22 -3.01 -19.38 -17.67
N GLY A 23 -3.69 -19.37 -18.83
CA GLY A 23 -4.06 -18.12 -19.52
C GLY A 23 -2.84 -17.33 -19.97
N ASN A 24 -2.73 -16.10 -19.51
CA ASN A 24 -1.60 -15.21 -19.81
C ASN A 24 -0.60 -15.11 -18.64
N LEU A 25 -0.65 -16.00 -17.64
CA LEU A 25 0.35 -16.00 -16.57
C LEU A 25 1.79 -16.13 -17.10
N PRO A 26 2.08 -16.97 -18.13
CA PRO A 26 3.43 -16.98 -18.72
C PRO A 26 3.87 -15.64 -19.30
N ASP A 27 2.95 -14.90 -19.93
CA ASP A 27 3.23 -13.56 -20.49
C ASP A 27 3.54 -12.56 -19.39
N ILE A 28 2.82 -12.63 -18.25
CA ILE A 28 3.07 -11.77 -17.09
C ILE A 28 4.44 -12.04 -16.49
N VAL A 29 4.80 -13.31 -16.32
CA VAL A 29 6.12 -13.71 -15.80
C VAL A 29 7.24 -13.25 -16.73
N ASN A 30 7.07 -13.42 -18.03
CA ASN A 30 8.06 -12.98 -19.04
C ASN A 30 8.22 -11.47 -19.10
N SER A 31 7.19 -10.71 -18.72
CA SER A 31 7.25 -9.24 -18.66
C SER A 31 7.97 -8.72 -17.41
N GLY A 32 8.24 -9.57 -16.45
CA GLY A 32 8.87 -9.24 -15.16
C GLY A 32 7.89 -9.00 -14.03
N SER A 33 6.76 -8.37 -14.30
CA SER A 33 5.70 -8.10 -13.32
C SER A 33 4.36 -7.88 -14.01
N LEU A 34 3.28 -7.94 -13.22
CA LEU A 34 1.94 -7.58 -13.71
C LEU A 34 1.89 -6.12 -14.18
N HIS A 35 2.53 -5.20 -13.46
CA HIS A 35 2.58 -3.80 -13.86
C HIS A 35 3.24 -3.61 -15.23
N GLU A 36 4.42 -4.20 -15.44
CA GLU A 36 5.15 -4.09 -16.71
C GLU A 36 4.37 -4.75 -17.86
N PHE A 37 3.71 -5.87 -17.59
CA PHE A 37 2.79 -6.51 -18.54
C PHE A 37 1.65 -5.56 -18.93
N LEU A 38 1.02 -4.90 -17.95
CA LEU A 38 -0.09 -3.96 -18.21
C LEU A 38 0.38 -2.69 -18.96
N VAL A 39 1.57 -2.19 -18.68
CA VAL A 39 2.16 -1.07 -19.43
C VAL A 39 2.20 -1.41 -20.92
N ASN A 40 2.76 -2.56 -21.27
CA ASN A 40 2.87 -3.02 -22.65
C ASN A 40 1.49 -3.26 -23.28
N LEU A 41 0.59 -3.85 -22.54
CA LEU A 41 -0.74 -4.18 -23.03
C LEU A 41 -1.56 -2.92 -23.34
N HIS A 42 -1.55 -1.94 -22.43
CA HIS A 42 -2.25 -0.67 -22.63
C HIS A 42 -1.60 0.20 -23.71
N GLU A 43 -0.29 0.20 -23.82
CA GLU A 43 0.42 0.89 -24.90
C GLU A 43 0.01 0.34 -26.27
N ARG A 44 -0.16 -0.98 -26.37
CA ARG A 44 -0.47 -1.67 -27.61
C ARG A 44 -1.96 -1.59 -27.99
N TYR A 45 -2.86 -1.70 -27.03
CA TYR A 45 -4.31 -1.87 -27.28
C TYR A 45 -5.19 -0.73 -26.78
N GLY A 46 -4.64 0.23 -26.05
CA GLY A 46 -5.39 1.41 -25.61
C GLY A 46 -5.90 1.35 -24.16
N PRO A 47 -6.88 2.19 -23.82
CA PRO A 47 -7.27 2.41 -22.43
C PRO A 47 -8.05 1.26 -21.78
N VAL A 48 -8.74 0.45 -22.55
CA VAL A 48 -9.51 -0.71 -22.07
C VAL A 48 -8.99 -1.95 -22.78
N VAL A 49 -8.41 -2.88 -22.02
CA VAL A 49 -7.76 -4.08 -22.57
C VAL A 49 -8.23 -5.33 -21.88
N SER A 50 -8.08 -6.48 -22.52
CA SER A 50 -8.44 -7.78 -21.97
C SER A 50 -7.30 -8.78 -22.06
N PHE A 51 -7.26 -9.68 -21.09
CA PHE A 51 -6.35 -10.81 -21.01
C PHE A 51 -6.92 -11.88 -20.06
N TRP A 52 -6.14 -12.87 -19.69
CA TRP A 52 -6.62 -14.02 -18.92
C TRP A 52 -5.73 -14.35 -17.73
N PHE A 53 -6.31 -14.39 -16.52
CA PHE A 53 -5.73 -15.06 -15.36
C PHE A 53 -6.23 -16.51 -15.34
N GLY A 54 -5.38 -17.44 -15.76
CA GLY A 54 -5.83 -18.82 -15.94
C GLY A 54 -7.00 -18.88 -16.92
N ARG A 55 -8.11 -19.41 -16.48
CA ARG A 55 -9.35 -19.50 -17.27
C ARG A 55 -10.30 -18.33 -17.06
N ARG A 56 -9.87 -17.34 -16.31
CA ARG A 56 -10.70 -16.19 -15.96
C ARG A 56 -10.39 -15.01 -16.87
N PRO A 57 -11.40 -14.46 -17.56
CA PRO A 57 -11.21 -13.23 -18.34
C PRO A 57 -11.04 -12.04 -17.40
N VAL A 58 -10.14 -11.14 -17.78
CA VAL A 58 -9.80 -9.94 -17.03
C VAL A 58 -9.88 -8.74 -17.96
N VAL A 59 -10.44 -7.65 -17.47
CA VAL A 59 -10.44 -6.35 -18.15
C VAL A 59 -9.60 -5.39 -17.33
N SER A 60 -8.65 -4.69 -17.97
CA SER A 60 -7.81 -3.68 -17.31
C SER A 60 -8.13 -2.29 -17.83
N LEU A 61 -8.20 -1.34 -16.92
CA LEU A 61 -8.46 0.08 -17.17
C LEU A 61 -7.19 0.88 -16.91
N GLY A 62 -6.71 1.60 -17.93
CA GLY A 62 -5.39 2.22 -17.93
C GLY A 62 -5.36 3.73 -18.14
N THR A 63 -6.49 4.44 -18.07
CA THR A 63 -6.55 5.91 -18.12
C THR A 63 -7.47 6.46 -17.05
N VAL A 64 -7.26 7.73 -16.69
CA VAL A 64 -8.15 8.43 -15.74
C VAL A 64 -9.59 8.44 -16.24
N ASN A 65 -9.79 8.68 -17.52
CA ASN A 65 -11.14 8.76 -18.12
C ASN A 65 -11.94 7.45 -17.94
N VAL A 66 -11.33 6.31 -18.25
CA VAL A 66 -12.04 5.02 -18.11
C VAL A 66 -12.18 4.60 -16.65
N LEU A 67 -11.22 4.95 -15.79
CA LEU A 67 -11.33 4.74 -14.35
C LEU A 67 -12.50 5.54 -13.75
N LYS A 68 -12.66 6.79 -14.16
CA LYS A 68 -13.80 7.62 -13.75
C LYS A 68 -15.15 6.97 -14.06
N GLN A 69 -15.27 6.32 -15.21
CA GLN A 69 -16.51 5.66 -15.62
C GLN A 69 -16.82 4.44 -14.75
N HIS A 70 -15.79 3.78 -14.21
CA HIS A 70 -15.95 2.56 -13.41
C HIS A 70 -15.99 2.81 -11.90
N ILE A 71 -15.21 3.77 -11.42
CA ILE A 71 -15.17 4.12 -10.00
C ILE A 71 -16.51 4.73 -9.58
N ASN A 72 -17.20 4.03 -8.69
CA ASN A 72 -18.42 4.54 -8.09
C ASN A 72 -18.08 5.10 -6.69
N PRO A 73 -18.16 6.42 -6.47
CA PRO A 73 -17.85 7.02 -5.18
C PRO A 73 -18.79 6.58 -4.05
N ASN A 74 -19.97 6.04 -4.40
CA ASN A 74 -20.91 5.50 -3.43
C ASN A 74 -20.62 4.04 -3.06
N LYS A 75 -19.73 3.36 -3.78
CA LYS A 75 -19.22 2.04 -3.41
C LYS A 75 -18.05 2.21 -2.47
N THR A 76 -18.27 1.82 -1.24
CA THR A 76 -17.40 2.10 -0.10
C THR A 76 -16.28 1.10 0.11
N LEU A 77 -16.18 0.05 -0.72
CA LEU A 77 -15.09 -0.92 -0.62
C LEU A 77 -13.86 -0.43 -1.39
N ASP A 78 -12.76 -0.34 -0.68
CA ASP A 78 -11.46 -0.05 -1.27
C ASP A 78 -11.05 -1.20 -2.23
N PRO A 79 -10.70 -0.91 -3.49
CA PRO A 79 -10.28 -1.93 -4.45
C PRO A 79 -9.04 -2.71 -4.01
N PHE A 80 -8.10 -2.06 -3.35
CA PHE A 80 -6.89 -2.71 -2.87
C PHE A 80 -7.19 -3.71 -1.75
N GLU A 81 -7.99 -3.31 -0.77
CA GLU A 81 -8.44 -4.18 0.33
C GLU A 81 -9.26 -5.37 -0.20
N THR A 82 -10.17 -5.12 -1.15
CA THR A 82 -10.98 -6.16 -1.79
C THR A 82 -10.09 -7.18 -2.50
N MET A 83 -9.06 -6.70 -3.20
CA MET A 83 -8.07 -7.56 -3.85
C MET A 83 -7.31 -8.43 -2.85
N LEU A 84 -6.86 -7.85 -1.74
CA LEU A 84 -6.15 -8.60 -0.69
C LEU A 84 -7.03 -9.68 -0.06
N LYS A 85 -8.29 -9.37 0.23
CA LYS A 85 -9.26 -10.36 0.75
C LYS A 85 -9.42 -11.54 -0.20
N SER A 86 -9.53 -11.26 -1.49
CA SER A 86 -9.63 -12.29 -2.52
C SER A 86 -8.37 -13.16 -2.58
N LEU A 87 -7.19 -12.54 -2.52
CA LEU A 87 -5.91 -13.26 -2.53
C LEU A 87 -5.72 -14.15 -1.29
N LEU A 88 -6.18 -13.69 -0.13
CA LEU A 88 -6.17 -14.47 1.11
C LEU A 88 -7.30 -15.50 1.19
N ARG A 89 -8.16 -15.54 0.18
CA ARG A 89 -9.36 -16.41 0.11
C ARG A 89 -10.35 -16.15 1.25
N TYR A 90 -10.36 -14.94 1.75
CA TYR A 90 -11.40 -14.49 2.68
C TYR A 90 -12.70 -14.20 1.91
N GLN A 91 -13.82 -14.52 2.53
CA GLN A 91 -15.09 -14.12 1.96
C GLN A 91 -15.18 -12.60 2.01
N SER A 92 -15.14 -11.96 0.85
CA SER A 92 -15.58 -10.59 0.75
C SER A 92 -17.05 -10.61 1.17
N GLY A 93 -17.32 -10.18 2.38
CA GLY A 93 -18.70 -10.12 2.86
C GLY A 93 -19.53 -9.37 1.84
N GLY A 94 -20.50 -10.07 1.25
CA GLY A 94 -21.52 -9.48 0.36
C GLY A 94 -22.44 -8.54 1.11
N GLY A 95 -21.86 -7.71 1.99
CA GLY A 95 -22.58 -6.70 2.74
C GLY A 95 -23.22 -5.68 1.79
N ASN A 96 -24.37 -5.16 2.15
CA ASN A 96 -24.98 -4.08 1.42
C ASN A 96 -24.12 -2.79 1.52
N VAL A 97 -24.43 -1.78 0.73
CA VAL A 97 -23.70 -0.50 0.70
C VAL A 97 -23.59 0.15 2.11
N SER A 98 -24.66 0.01 2.91
CA SER A 98 -24.69 0.53 4.29
C SER A 98 -23.70 -0.17 5.23
N GLU A 99 -23.60 -1.49 5.17
CA GLU A 99 -22.64 -2.26 5.96
C GLU A 99 -21.19 -1.94 5.57
N ASN A 100 -20.93 -1.85 4.27
CA ASN A 100 -19.61 -1.50 3.77
C ASN A 100 -19.21 -0.09 4.18
N TYR A 101 -20.13 0.86 4.16
CA TYR A 101 -19.90 2.23 4.66
C TYR A 101 -19.56 2.21 6.14
N THR A 102 -20.28 1.45 6.94
CA THR A 102 -20.03 1.32 8.38
C THR A 102 -18.66 0.72 8.65
N ARG A 103 -18.26 -0.34 7.94
CA ARG A 103 -16.93 -0.95 8.07
C ARG A 103 -15.81 0.04 7.72
N LYS A 104 -15.94 0.75 6.62
CA LYS A 104 -14.97 1.78 6.23
C LYS A 104 -14.82 2.85 7.31
N LYS A 105 -15.94 3.30 7.89
CA LYS A 105 -15.95 4.27 8.99
C LYS A 105 -15.23 3.74 10.23
N LEU A 106 -15.40 2.46 10.56
CA LEU A 106 -14.69 1.83 11.68
C LEU A 106 -13.18 1.79 11.42
N HIS A 107 -12.75 1.51 10.20
CA HIS A 107 -11.33 1.54 9.83
C HIS A 107 -10.76 2.96 9.93
N GLU A 108 -11.45 3.96 9.43
CA GLU A 108 -11.03 5.36 9.53
C GLU A 108 -10.92 5.82 10.98
N ASN A 109 -11.89 5.47 11.82
CA ASN A 109 -11.86 5.76 13.24
C ASN A 109 -10.69 5.03 13.94
N GLY A 110 -10.46 3.78 13.57
CA GLY A 110 -9.35 2.98 14.10
C GLY A 110 -7.99 3.60 13.79
N VAL A 111 -7.79 4.10 12.59
CA VAL A 111 -6.58 4.82 12.19
C VAL A 111 -6.40 6.07 13.03
N THR A 112 -7.43 6.91 13.10
CA THR A 112 -7.37 8.18 13.86
C THR A 112 -7.11 7.92 15.35
N ASP A 113 -7.85 7.02 15.97
CA ASP A 113 -7.72 6.72 17.39
C ASP A 113 -6.36 6.13 17.74
N SER A 114 -5.87 5.20 16.93
CA SER A 114 -4.57 4.56 17.17
C SER A 114 -3.42 5.54 17.07
N LEU A 115 -3.47 6.47 16.11
CA LEU A 115 -2.45 7.50 15.96
C LEU A 115 -2.48 8.52 17.11
N GLN A 116 -3.66 8.96 17.52
CA GLN A 116 -3.79 9.88 18.65
C GLN A 116 -3.32 9.25 19.96
N SER A 117 -3.74 8.03 20.25
CA SER A 117 -3.38 7.33 21.48
C SER A 117 -1.91 6.94 21.54
N ASN A 118 -1.27 6.72 20.40
CA ASN A 118 0.11 6.20 20.33
C ASN A 118 1.09 7.19 19.72
N PHE A 119 0.75 8.46 19.66
CA PHE A 119 1.64 9.48 19.08
C PHE A 119 2.99 9.56 19.83
N ALA A 120 2.96 9.53 21.16
CA ALA A 120 4.17 9.52 21.97
C ALA A 120 5.06 8.30 21.70
N LEU A 121 4.45 7.12 21.53
CA LEU A 121 5.17 5.91 21.16
C LEU A 121 5.84 6.07 19.79
N LEU A 122 5.12 6.59 18.80
CA LEU A 122 5.62 6.80 17.46
C LEU A 122 6.81 7.78 17.45
N LEU A 123 6.72 8.88 18.21
CA LEU A 123 7.84 9.79 18.41
C LEU A 123 9.04 9.11 19.03
N LYS A 124 8.82 8.34 20.09
CA LYS A 124 9.88 7.61 20.78
C LYS A 124 10.64 6.68 19.84
N LEU A 125 9.92 5.88 19.06
CA LEU A 125 10.52 4.95 18.09
C LEU A 125 11.25 5.69 16.97
N SER A 126 10.71 6.81 16.50
CA SER A 126 11.36 7.66 15.50
C SER A 126 12.65 8.27 16.06
N GLU A 127 12.64 8.73 17.29
CA GLU A 127 13.82 9.28 17.97
C GLU A 127 14.90 8.23 18.25
N GLU A 128 14.50 7.00 18.57
CA GLU A 128 15.43 5.88 18.73
C GLU A 128 16.18 5.62 17.41
N LEU A 129 15.46 5.64 16.29
CA LEU A 129 16.07 5.50 14.97
C LEU A 129 17.01 6.69 14.66
N LEU A 130 16.57 7.91 14.94
CA LEU A 130 17.40 9.11 14.80
C LEU A 130 18.70 8.99 15.58
N ASN A 131 18.63 8.61 16.85
CA ASN A 131 19.80 8.46 17.71
C ASN A 131 20.76 7.38 17.21
N LYS A 132 20.23 6.30 16.68
CA LYS A 132 21.02 5.25 16.02
C LYS A 132 21.79 5.82 14.83
N TRP A 133 21.11 6.55 13.94
CA TRP A 133 21.75 7.15 12.78
C TRP A 133 22.71 8.28 13.13
N LEU A 134 22.42 9.06 14.17
CA LEU A 134 23.34 10.08 14.68
C LEU A 134 24.65 9.48 15.22
N SER A 135 24.63 8.24 15.70
CA SER A 135 25.82 7.55 16.20
C SER A 135 26.75 7.05 15.10
N TYR A 136 26.29 7.01 13.86
CA TYR A 136 27.08 6.52 12.74
C TYR A 136 28.05 7.58 12.22
N PRO A 137 29.26 7.19 11.81
CA PRO A 137 30.13 8.10 11.05
C PRO A 137 29.49 8.44 9.71
N GLU A 138 29.81 9.61 9.15
CA GLU A 138 29.25 10.07 7.87
C GLU A 138 29.52 9.13 6.70
N SER A 139 30.60 8.34 6.78
CA SER A 139 30.96 7.33 5.78
C SER A 139 30.16 6.03 5.90
N GLN A 140 29.37 5.85 6.97
CA GLN A 140 28.61 4.62 7.20
C GLN A 140 27.46 4.50 6.21
N HIS A 141 27.47 3.44 5.42
CA HIS A 141 26.33 3.06 4.57
C HIS A 141 25.23 2.45 5.44
N ILE A 142 24.04 2.99 5.34
CA ILE A 142 22.86 2.55 6.10
C ILE A 142 21.99 1.69 5.19
N PRO A 143 21.63 0.46 5.59
CA PRO A 143 20.71 -0.39 4.82
C PRO A 143 19.27 0.07 5.04
N LEU A 144 18.81 0.94 4.18
CA LEU A 144 17.55 1.68 4.35
C LEU A 144 16.33 0.75 4.38
N CYS A 145 16.23 -0.21 3.46
CA CYS A 145 15.09 -1.13 3.42
C CYS A 145 14.98 -1.93 4.73
N GLN A 146 16.10 -2.42 5.24
CA GLN A 146 16.13 -3.16 6.49
C GLN A 146 15.69 -2.30 7.68
N HIS A 147 16.19 -1.06 7.76
CA HIS A 147 15.85 -0.16 8.85
C HIS A 147 14.39 0.30 8.79
N MET A 148 13.87 0.58 7.59
CA MET A 148 12.48 0.99 7.44
C MET A 148 11.50 -0.15 7.71
N LEU A 149 11.84 -1.36 7.29
CA LEU A 149 11.04 -2.53 7.61
C LEU A 149 11.00 -2.78 9.13
N GLY A 150 12.15 -2.72 9.80
CA GLY A 150 12.23 -2.87 11.25
C GLY A 150 11.43 -1.80 11.99
N PHE A 151 11.56 -0.54 11.58
CA PHE A 151 10.79 0.57 12.14
C PHE A 151 9.28 0.38 11.94
N ALA A 152 8.86 0.06 10.73
CA ALA A 152 7.44 -0.17 10.41
C ALA A 152 6.88 -1.36 11.19
N MET A 153 7.60 -2.48 11.22
CA MET A 153 7.14 -3.66 11.97
C MET A 153 6.94 -3.35 13.45
N LYS A 154 7.89 -2.66 14.07
CA LYS A 154 7.79 -2.35 15.50
C LYS A 154 6.72 -1.30 15.81
N SER A 155 6.64 -0.23 15.04
CA SER A 155 5.68 0.85 15.27
C SER A 155 4.24 0.44 14.93
N VAL A 156 4.04 -0.11 13.74
CA VAL A 156 2.70 -0.46 13.26
C VAL A 156 2.09 -1.60 14.08
N THR A 157 2.86 -2.65 14.38
CA THR A 157 2.34 -3.76 15.17
C THR A 157 1.83 -3.30 16.54
N GLN A 158 2.54 -2.42 17.21
CA GLN A 158 2.10 -1.89 18.52
C GLN A 158 0.87 -1.01 18.40
N MET A 159 0.80 -0.14 17.38
CA MET A 159 -0.35 0.75 17.18
C MET A 159 -1.61 0.01 16.71
N VAL A 160 -1.45 -1.09 16.01
CA VAL A 160 -2.57 -1.88 15.48
C VAL A 160 -3.01 -2.96 16.47
N MET A 161 -2.07 -3.69 17.06
CA MET A 161 -2.30 -4.91 17.82
C MET A 161 -1.93 -4.82 19.31
N GLY A 162 -1.19 -3.78 19.70
CA GLY A 162 -0.98 -3.45 21.11
C GLY A 162 0.29 -3.99 21.77
N SER A 163 0.24 -4.10 23.11
CA SER A 163 1.41 -4.29 23.97
C SER A 163 2.15 -5.62 23.79
N THR A 164 1.53 -6.64 23.22
CA THR A 164 2.21 -7.90 22.88
C THR A 164 3.47 -7.64 22.06
N PHE A 165 3.44 -6.61 21.19
CA PHE A 165 4.52 -6.26 20.29
C PHE A 165 5.53 -5.24 20.88
N GLU A 166 5.49 -4.98 22.17
CA GLU A 166 6.59 -4.39 22.91
C GLU A 166 7.78 -5.37 23.00
N ASP A 167 7.50 -6.67 22.97
CA ASP A 167 8.49 -7.74 22.93
C ASP A 167 9.07 -7.88 21.51
N ASP A 168 10.36 -7.63 21.36
CA ASP A 168 11.07 -7.72 20.08
C ASP A 168 10.98 -9.13 19.46
N GLN A 169 10.89 -10.18 20.26
CA GLN A 169 10.74 -11.55 19.75
C GLN A 169 9.38 -11.76 19.07
N GLU A 170 8.33 -11.14 19.59
CA GLU A 170 7.02 -11.18 18.96
C GLU A 170 7.00 -10.38 17.65
N VAL A 171 7.69 -9.26 17.60
CA VAL A 171 7.85 -8.48 16.36
C VAL A 171 8.59 -9.29 15.29
N ILE A 172 9.70 -9.94 15.66
CA ILE A 172 10.50 -10.79 14.75
C ILE A 172 9.66 -11.96 14.23
N ARG A 173 8.90 -12.60 15.10
CA ARG A 173 8.01 -13.70 14.71
C ARG A 173 6.92 -13.23 13.75
N PHE A 174 6.31 -12.10 14.03
CA PHE A 174 5.32 -11.47 13.16
C PHE A 174 5.93 -11.14 11.79
N GLN A 175 7.10 -10.51 11.77
CA GLN A 175 7.78 -10.15 10.53
C GLN A 175 8.06 -11.37 9.65
N LYS A 176 8.49 -12.48 10.24
CA LYS A 176 8.73 -13.73 9.52
C LYS A 176 7.46 -14.28 8.89
N ASN A 177 6.37 -14.35 9.65
CA ASN A 177 5.09 -14.85 9.16
C ASN A 177 4.48 -13.90 8.13
N HIS A 178 4.59 -12.60 8.35
CA HIS A 178 4.19 -11.57 7.39
C HIS A 178 4.90 -11.76 6.05
N GLY A 179 6.23 -11.91 6.07
CA GLY A 179 7.02 -12.10 4.86
C GLY A 179 6.61 -13.34 4.07
N THR A 180 6.37 -14.45 4.75
CA THR A 180 5.93 -15.70 4.12
C THR A 180 4.56 -15.54 3.45
N VAL A 181 3.60 -14.97 4.15
CA VAL A 181 2.25 -14.75 3.61
C VAL A 181 2.28 -13.74 2.48
N TRP A 182 2.91 -12.59 2.70
CA TRP A 182 2.92 -11.50 1.73
C TRP A 182 3.58 -11.88 0.41
N SER A 183 4.72 -12.56 0.45
CA SER A 183 5.41 -12.98 -0.76
C SER A 183 4.58 -13.94 -1.60
N GLU A 184 3.85 -14.85 -0.97
CA GLU A 184 3.03 -15.82 -1.69
C GLU A 184 1.76 -15.21 -2.28
N ILE A 185 1.08 -14.32 -1.57
CA ILE A 185 -0.10 -13.63 -2.14
C ILE A 185 0.27 -12.70 -3.29
N GLY A 186 1.49 -12.15 -3.29
CA GLY A 186 1.97 -11.28 -4.37
C GLY A 186 2.57 -12.02 -5.56
N LYS A 187 3.01 -13.25 -5.39
CA LYS A 187 3.68 -14.02 -6.42
C LYS A 187 3.11 -15.41 -6.59
N GLY A 188 3.11 -16.22 -5.54
CA GLY A 188 2.75 -17.63 -5.62
C GLY A 188 1.33 -17.88 -6.09
N PHE A 189 0.38 -17.01 -5.73
CA PHE A 189 -0.98 -17.04 -6.25
C PHE A 189 -1.07 -16.49 -7.67
N LEU A 190 -0.34 -15.43 -7.97
CA LEU A 190 -0.39 -14.77 -9.28
C LEU A 190 0.19 -15.65 -10.38
N ASP A 191 1.34 -16.29 -10.14
CA ASP A 191 2.01 -17.17 -11.11
C ASP A 191 1.57 -18.63 -11.03
N GLY A 192 0.68 -18.96 -10.08
CA GLY A 192 0.19 -20.32 -9.86
C GLY A 192 1.22 -21.28 -9.26
N SER A 193 2.41 -20.80 -8.90
CA SER A 193 3.49 -21.67 -8.40
C SER A 193 3.22 -22.23 -7.00
N LEU A 194 2.41 -21.54 -6.20
CA LEU A 194 2.08 -21.99 -4.85
C LEU A 194 1.29 -23.31 -4.87
N ASP A 195 0.31 -23.42 -5.75
CA ASP A 195 -0.51 -24.62 -5.88
C ASP A 195 0.30 -25.83 -6.42
N LYS A 196 1.45 -25.57 -7.03
CA LYS A 196 2.35 -26.62 -7.56
C LYS A 196 3.36 -27.12 -6.53
N SER A 197 3.48 -26.48 -5.37
CA SER A 197 4.43 -26.85 -4.33
C SER A 197 3.74 -27.12 -3.00
N THR A 198 3.66 -28.39 -2.61
CA THR A 198 3.07 -28.81 -1.35
C THR A 198 3.79 -28.22 -0.14
N THR A 199 5.12 -28.11 -0.21
CA THR A 199 5.95 -27.54 0.87
C THR A 199 5.69 -26.04 1.05
N ARG A 200 5.70 -25.27 -0.02
CA ARG A 200 5.43 -23.82 0.04
C ARG A 200 4.02 -23.54 0.51
N LYS A 201 3.04 -24.30 0.01
CA LYS A 201 1.65 -24.17 0.41
C LYS A 201 1.46 -24.40 1.90
N LYS A 202 2.08 -25.44 2.44
CA LYS A 202 2.06 -25.74 3.87
C LYS A 202 2.71 -24.63 4.69
N GLN A 203 3.86 -24.12 4.28
CA GLN A 203 4.53 -23.00 4.95
C GLN A 203 3.67 -21.74 4.97
N TYR A 204 3.00 -21.45 3.87
CA TYR A 204 2.06 -20.33 3.76
C TYR A 204 0.87 -20.50 4.72
N GLU A 205 0.23 -21.66 4.71
CA GLU A 205 -0.92 -21.97 5.57
C GLU A 205 -0.54 -21.92 7.06
N ASP A 206 0.63 -22.45 7.42
CA ASP A 206 1.13 -22.39 8.79
C ASP A 206 1.41 -20.96 9.24
N ALA A 207 2.03 -20.15 8.39
CA ALA A 207 2.31 -18.75 8.68
C ALA A 207 1.01 -17.93 8.87
N LEU A 208 0.04 -18.12 7.97
CA LEU A 208 -1.26 -17.45 8.07
C LEU A 208 -2.01 -17.88 9.33
N MET A 209 -1.98 -19.16 9.65
CA MET A 209 -2.60 -19.68 10.88
C MET A 209 -1.98 -19.08 12.14
N GLN A 210 -0.67 -18.88 12.17
CA GLN A 210 0.00 -18.22 13.30
C GLN A 210 -0.41 -16.75 13.44
N LEU A 211 -0.52 -16.02 12.32
CA LEU A 211 -1.02 -14.65 12.32
C LEU A 211 -2.48 -14.58 12.84
N GLU A 212 -3.32 -15.46 12.35
CA GLU A 212 -4.72 -15.56 12.79
C GLU A 212 -4.83 -15.89 14.29
N SER A 213 -4.00 -16.83 14.77
CA SER A 213 -4.00 -17.26 16.15
C SER A 213 -3.66 -16.13 17.13
N ILE A 214 -2.60 -15.36 16.83
CA ILE A 214 -2.23 -14.23 17.68
C ILE A 214 -3.30 -13.13 17.66
N LEU A 215 -3.89 -12.86 16.50
CA LEU A 215 -4.95 -11.86 16.38
C LEU A 215 -6.23 -12.27 17.09
N LYS A 216 -6.62 -13.54 17.03
CA LYS A 216 -7.76 -14.06 17.79
C LYS A 216 -7.56 -13.84 19.29
N LYS A 217 -6.35 -14.10 19.79
CA LYS A 217 -6.00 -13.90 21.19
C LYS A 217 -6.12 -12.41 21.58
N ILE A 218 -5.55 -11.52 20.76
CA ILE A 218 -5.58 -10.07 20.99
C ILE A 218 -7.03 -9.55 20.97
N ILE A 219 -7.81 -9.95 19.99
CA ILE A 219 -9.22 -9.56 19.87
C ILE A 219 -10.00 -9.97 21.12
N LYS A 220 -9.79 -11.19 21.61
CA LYS A 220 -10.42 -11.69 22.83
C LYS A 220 -10.03 -10.86 24.05
N GLU A 221 -8.74 -10.52 24.18
CA GLU A 221 -8.23 -9.71 25.30
C GLU A 221 -8.78 -8.27 25.27
N ARG A 222 -9.05 -7.73 24.09
CA ARG A 222 -9.57 -6.35 23.96
C ARG A 222 -11.07 -6.24 24.18
N LYS A 223 -11.80 -7.34 24.14
CA LYS A 223 -13.23 -7.35 24.42
C LYS A 223 -13.49 -7.12 25.91
N GLY A 224 -14.43 -6.22 26.23
CA GLY A 224 -14.89 -5.98 27.61
C GLY A 224 -13.90 -5.26 28.50
N LYS A 225 -12.79 -4.75 28.00
CA LYS A 225 -11.84 -3.95 28.78
C LYS A 225 -12.16 -2.46 28.69
N ASN A 226 -11.95 -1.78 29.82
CA ASN A 226 -11.95 -0.33 29.85
C ASN A 226 -10.59 0.16 29.28
N ILE A 227 -10.60 0.65 28.05
CA ILE A 227 -9.39 0.89 27.27
C ILE A 227 -8.97 2.35 27.41
N SER A 228 -7.84 2.59 28.07
CA SER A 228 -7.23 3.92 28.19
C SER A 228 -6.39 4.29 26.97
N GLN A 229 -5.68 3.30 26.39
CA GLN A 229 -4.84 3.45 25.19
C GLN A 229 -5.46 2.64 24.06
N ARG A 230 -5.92 3.34 23.04
CA ARG A 230 -6.62 2.72 21.91
C ARG A 230 -5.63 2.25 20.85
N ILE A 231 -5.91 1.06 20.31
CA ILE A 231 -5.22 0.49 19.16
C ILE A 231 -6.24 0.36 18.01
N PHE A 232 -5.75 0.13 16.79
CA PHE A 232 -6.62 0.04 15.61
C PHE A 232 -7.75 -0.99 15.79
N ILE A 233 -7.43 -2.16 16.32
CA ILE A 233 -8.38 -3.26 16.52
C ILE A 233 -9.58 -2.85 17.38
N ASP A 234 -9.40 -1.94 18.33
CA ASP A 234 -10.48 -1.53 19.25
C ASP A 234 -11.71 -0.98 18.55
N SER A 235 -11.53 -0.23 17.47
CA SER A 235 -12.66 0.28 16.68
C SER A 235 -13.45 -0.84 16.02
N LEU A 236 -12.79 -1.91 15.59
CA LEU A 236 -13.47 -3.10 15.04
C LEU A 236 -14.19 -3.88 16.12
N VAL A 237 -13.56 -4.07 17.28
CA VAL A 237 -14.13 -4.80 18.42
C VAL A 237 -15.37 -4.09 18.97
N GLN A 238 -15.37 -2.76 19.00
CA GLN A 238 -16.48 -1.94 19.48
C GLN A 238 -17.58 -1.73 18.45
N GLY A 239 -17.32 -2.07 17.18
CA GLY A 239 -18.33 -2.05 16.12
C GLY A 239 -19.22 -3.28 16.13
N ASN A 240 -20.30 -3.25 15.36
CA ASN A 240 -21.23 -4.37 15.24
C ASN A 240 -20.75 -5.40 14.20
N LEU A 241 -19.51 -5.86 14.34
CA LEU A 241 -18.93 -6.89 13.47
C LEU A 241 -18.89 -8.23 14.21
N ASN A 242 -19.05 -9.32 13.45
CA ASN A 242 -18.83 -10.64 14.01
C ASN A 242 -17.33 -10.94 14.16
N ASP A 243 -16.99 -11.97 14.91
CA ASP A 243 -15.59 -12.31 15.20
C ASP A 243 -14.77 -12.61 13.94
N GLN A 244 -15.38 -13.24 12.94
CA GLN A 244 -14.71 -13.54 11.67
C GLN A 244 -14.40 -12.26 10.87
N GLN A 245 -15.33 -11.31 10.81
CA GLN A 245 -15.12 -10.02 10.18
C GLN A 245 -14.01 -9.22 10.88
N ILE A 246 -14.00 -9.20 12.20
CA ILE A 246 -12.96 -8.52 12.98
C ILE A 246 -11.60 -9.15 12.68
N LEU A 247 -11.50 -10.47 12.66
CA LEU A 247 -10.26 -11.19 12.38
C LEU A 247 -9.75 -10.88 10.97
N GLU A 248 -10.57 -11.02 9.96
CA GLU A 248 -10.19 -10.79 8.55
C GLU A 248 -9.75 -9.35 8.32
N ASP A 249 -10.51 -8.38 8.81
CA ASP A 249 -10.17 -6.96 8.66
C ASP A 249 -8.88 -6.61 9.42
N SER A 250 -8.68 -7.20 10.60
CA SER A 250 -7.45 -7.00 11.38
C SER A 250 -6.21 -7.56 10.69
N ILE A 251 -6.32 -8.74 10.08
CA ILE A 251 -5.21 -9.36 9.33
C ILE A 251 -4.87 -8.52 8.10
N ILE A 252 -5.87 -8.15 7.32
CA ILE A 252 -5.67 -7.33 6.11
C ILE A 252 -4.99 -6.01 6.48
N PHE A 253 -5.52 -5.31 7.48
CA PHE A 253 -4.95 -4.03 7.90
C PHE A 253 -3.53 -4.20 8.42
N SER A 254 -3.27 -5.20 9.25
CA SER A 254 -1.94 -5.45 9.81
C SER A 254 -0.91 -5.76 8.73
N LEU A 255 -1.25 -6.61 7.78
CA LEU A 255 -0.36 -6.97 6.68
C LEU A 255 -0.08 -5.76 5.78
N ALA A 256 -1.12 -5.09 5.32
CA ALA A 256 -1.00 -3.99 4.37
C ALA A 256 -0.35 -2.75 4.97
N SER A 257 -0.75 -2.35 6.19
CA SER A 257 -0.21 -1.15 6.82
C SER A 257 1.28 -1.27 7.13
N CYS A 258 1.76 -2.44 7.56
CA CYS A 258 3.19 -2.66 7.81
C CYS A 258 4.01 -2.48 6.53
N ILE A 259 3.61 -3.14 5.46
CA ILE A 259 4.39 -3.11 4.22
C ILE A 259 4.28 -1.78 3.47
N ILE A 260 3.09 -1.17 3.43
CA ILE A 260 2.91 0.15 2.81
C ILE A 260 3.72 1.19 3.56
N THR A 261 3.70 1.18 4.89
CA THR A 261 4.49 2.11 5.71
C THR A 261 5.99 1.92 5.45
N ALA A 262 6.48 0.68 5.49
CA ALA A 262 7.89 0.39 5.25
C ALA A 262 8.36 0.88 3.89
N LYS A 263 7.59 0.60 2.84
CA LYS A 263 7.95 0.98 1.47
C LYS A 263 7.79 2.47 1.21
N LEU A 264 6.77 3.10 1.77
CA LEU A 264 6.60 4.55 1.68
C LEU A 264 7.77 5.29 2.34
N CYS A 265 8.17 4.88 3.53
CA CYS A 265 9.35 5.44 4.21
C CYS A 265 10.62 5.27 3.37
N THR A 266 10.83 4.08 2.83
CA THR A 266 12.02 3.78 2.01
C THR A 266 12.07 4.67 0.77
N TRP A 267 11.00 4.70 -0.02
CA TRP A 267 10.98 5.50 -1.25
C TRP A 267 11.05 7.00 -0.98
N ALA A 268 10.37 7.49 0.05
CA ALA A 268 10.42 8.91 0.41
C ALA A 268 11.86 9.34 0.74
N ILE A 269 12.56 8.56 1.54
CA ILE A 269 13.95 8.84 1.89
C ILE A 269 14.86 8.73 0.67
N CYS A 270 14.70 7.71 -0.16
CA CYS A 270 15.45 7.58 -1.42
C CYS A 270 15.30 8.82 -2.30
N PHE A 271 14.09 9.30 -2.51
CA PHE A 271 13.83 10.48 -3.34
C PHE A 271 14.38 11.76 -2.70
N LEU A 272 14.33 11.89 -1.38
CA LEU A 272 14.91 13.04 -0.68
C LEU A 272 16.43 13.08 -0.82
N THR A 273 17.11 11.93 -0.83
CA THR A 273 18.57 11.89 -0.99
C THR A 273 19.01 12.40 -2.36
N THR A 274 18.21 12.20 -3.39
CA THR A 274 18.54 12.60 -4.77
C THR A 274 17.88 13.91 -5.19
N SER A 275 17.11 14.55 -4.32
CA SER A 275 16.39 15.80 -4.57
C SER A 275 16.70 16.81 -3.46
N GLU A 276 17.89 17.39 -3.55
CA GLU A 276 18.40 18.29 -2.49
C GLU A 276 17.49 19.49 -2.23
N GLU A 277 16.93 20.08 -3.29
CA GLU A 277 15.99 21.22 -3.17
C GLU A 277 14.70 20.80 -2.45
N VAL A 278 14.19 19.62 -2.74
CA VAL A 278 12.99 19.08 -2.08
C VAL A 278 13.28 18.85 -0.60
N GLN A 279 14.40 18.24 -0.28
CA GLN A 279 14.80 18.01 1.11
C GLN A 279 14.96 19.32 1.88
N LYS A 280 15.57 20.33 1.27
CA LYS A 280 15.74 21.66 1.86
C LYS A 280 14.39 22.32 2.14
N LYS A 281 13.48 22.30 1.18
CA LYS A 281 12.14 22.86 1.33
C LYS A 281 11.32 22.14 2.40
N LEU A 282 11.46 20.82 2.49
CA LEU A 282 10.85 20.03 3.56
C LEU A 282 11.41 20.42 4.93
N TYR A 283 12.72 20.54 5.04
CA TYR A 283 13.38 21.01 6.28
C TYR A 283 12.87 22.39 6.71
N GLU A 284 12.78 23.33 5.78
CA GLU A 284 12.29 24.69 6.05
C GLU A 284 10.85 24.68 6.58
N GLU A 285 9.98 23.85 6.02
CA GLU A 285 8.60 23.70 6.51
C GLU A 285 8.56 23.13 7.93
N ILE A 286 9.33 22.07 8.20
CA ILE A 286 9.40 21.44 9.51
C ILE A 286 9.92 22.46 10.55
N ASP A 287 10.96 23.21 10.20
CA ASP A 287 11.52 24.23 11.05
C ASP A 287 10.53 25.38 11.32
N GLN A 288 9.81 25.80 10.31
CA GLN A 288 8.77 26.83 10.44
C GLN A 288 7.63 26.39 11.37
N VAL A 289 7.18 25.15 11.24
CA VAL A 289 6.03 24.63 12.01
C VAL A 289 6.41 24.33 13.46
N PHE A 290 7.55 23.68 13.68
CA PHE A 290 7.95 23.20 15.00
C PHE A 290 9.11 23.98 15.62
N GLY A 291 9.93 24.65 14.82
CA GLY A 291 11.17 25.29 15.29
C GLY A 291 12.06 24.27 16.00
N LYS A 292 12.49 24.60 17.21
CA LYS A 292 13.20 23.69 18.12
C LYS A 292 12.25 23.03 19.14
N GLY A 293 10.96 23.31 19.03
CA GLY A 293 9.95 22.81 19.94
C GLY A 293 9.57 21.35 19.68
N PRO A 294 8.68 20.81 20.51
CA PRO A 294 8.26 19.42 20.37
C PRO A 294 7.38 19.23 19.13
N ILE A 295 7.49 18.07 18.50
CA ILE A 295 6.57 17.64 17.43
C ILE A 295 5.27 17.19 18.10
N THR A 296 4.16 17.83 17.72
CA THR A 296 2.85 17.60 18.33
C THR A 296 1.83 17.16 17.26
N PRO A 297 0.84 16.34 17.62
CA PRO A 297 -0.15 15.87 16.66
C PRO A 297 -1.01 17.01 16.09
N GLU A 298 -1.27 18.07 16.86
CA GLU A 298 -2.09 19.19 16.45
C GLU A 298 -1.50 20.00 15.29
N LYS A 299 -0.16 20.01 15.20
CA LYS A 299 0.56 20.75 14.16
C LYS A 299 0.86 19.95 12.91
N MET A 300 0.60 18.63 12.92
CA MET A 300 0.93 17.77 11.79
C MET A 300 0.21 18.17 10.49
N GLU A 301 -1.01 18.67 10.59
CA GLU A 301 -1.78 19.15 9.43
C GLU A 301 -1.18 20.38 8.75
N GLN A 302 -0.30 21.10 9.44
CA GLN A 302 0.39 22.27 8.87
C GLN A 302 1.54 21.87 7.94
N LEU A 303 1.93 20.61 7.93
CA LEU A 303 3.01 20.07 7.09
C LEU A 303 2.50 19.76 5.66
N ARG A 304 2.09 20.79 4.95
CA ARG A 304 1.50 20.66 3.61
C ARG A 304 2.48 20.17 2.57
N TYR A 305 3.70 20.68 2.59
CA TYR A 305 4.73 20.26 1.66
C TYR A 305 5.16 18.82 1.89
N CYS A 306 5.26 18.41 3.16
CA CYS A 306 5.50 17.01 3.50
C CYS A 306 4.43 16.10 2.87
N ARG A 307 3.16 16.50 2.94
CA ARG A 307 2.07 15.77 2.28
C ARG A 307 2.28 15.67 0.78
N GLN A 308 2.71 16.75 0.13
CA GLN A 308 3.02 16.75 -1.30
C GLN A 308 4.19 15.84 -1.63
N VAL A 309 5.23 15.83 -0.81
CA VAL A 309 6.38 14.92 -0.93
C VAL A 309 5.92 13.48 -0.87
N LEU A 310 5.05 13.13 0.06
CA LEU A 310 4.54 11.76 0.20
C LEU A 310 3.62 11.36 -0.96
N CYS A 311 2.74 12.26 -1.41
CA CYS A 311 1.92 12.03 -2.60
C CYS A 311 2.78 11.80 -3.84
N GLU A 312 3.81 12.62 -4.05
CA GLU A 312 4.75 12.45 -5.17
C GLU A 312 5.58 11.17 -5.04
N THR A 313 5.89 10.77 -3.82
CA THR A 313 6.56 9.49 -3.57
C THR A 313 5.68 8.31 -4.01
N VAL A 314 4.42 8.31 -3.61
CA VAL A 314 3.45 7.28 -4.03
C VAL A 314 3.30 7.24 -5.55
N ARG A 315 3.21 8.42 -6.17
CA ARG A 315 3.08 8.54 -7.62
C ARG A 315 4.33 8.04 -8.35
N THR A 316 5.49 8.56 -8.00
CA THR A 316 6.76 8.27 -8.71
C THR A 316 7.18 6.81 -8.52
N ALA A 317 7.06 6.28 -7.31
CA ALA A 317 7.37 4.89 -7.02
C ALA A 317 6.29 3.92 -7.53
N LYS A 318 5.10 4.42 -7.88
CA LYS A 318 3.94 3.57 -8.19
C LYS A 318 3.74 2.55 -7.09
N LEU A 319 3.56 3.05 -5.88
CA LEU A 319 3.65 2.27 -4.63
C LEU A 319 2.71 1.07 -4.61
N THR A 320 1.46 1.25 -5.07
CA THR A 320 0.47 0.19 -5.26
C THR A 320 -0.01 0.22 -6.72
N PRO A 321 0.71 -0.46 -7.62
CA PRO A 321 0.52 -0.25 -9.07
C PRO A 321 -0.75 -0.86 -9.64
N VAL A 322 -1.40 -1.76 -8.92
CA VAL A 322 -2.61 -2.44 -9.38
C VAL A 322 -3.59 -2.62 -8.24
N SER A 323 -4.86 -2.36 -8.52
CA SER A 323 -5.99 -2.76 -7.68
C SER A 323 -7.01 -3.52 -8.54
N ALA A 324 -7.93 -4.22 -7.91
CA ALA A 324 -8.90 -5.04 -8.62
C ALA A 324 -10.29 -4.97 -7.99
N ARG A 325 -11.29 -5.08 -8.82
CA ARG A 325 -12.69 -5.29 -8.41
C ARG A 325 -13.34 -6.37 -9.23
N LEU A 326 -14.22 -7.11 -8.58
CA LEU A 326 -15.15 -7.99 -9.29
C LEU A 326 -16.36 -7.17 -9.73
N GLN A 327 -16.76 -7.31 -10.98
CA GLN A 327 -17.93 -6.62 -11.51
C GLN A 327 -19.20 -7.21 -10.89
N ASP A 328 -19.93 -6.41 -10.12
CA ASP A 328 -21.15 -6.86 -9.43
C ASP A 328 -22.34 -6.99 -10.36
N ILE A 329 -22.48 -6.02 -11.25
CA ILE A 329 -23.54 -5.96 -12.25
C ILE A 329 -22.92 -5.62 -13.60
N GLU A 330 -23.60 -5.96 -14.69
CA GLU A 330 -23.17 -5.55 -16.03
C GLU A 330 -23.03 -4.02 -16.08
N GLY A 331 -21.92 -3.53 -16.62
CA GLY A 331 -21.62 -2.12 -16.75
C GLY A 331 -21.10 -1.76 -18.13
N LYS A 332 -21.02 -0.46 -18.41
CA LYS A 332 -20.51 0.06 -19.68
C LYS A 332 -19.34 1.01 -19.43
N ILE A 333 -18.25 0.79 -20.14
CA ILE A 333 -17.08 1.66 -20.15
C ILE A 333 -16.77 2.00 -21.61
N ASP A 334 -16.84 3.28 -21.97
CA ASP A 334 -16.83 3.75 -23.35
C ASP A 334 -17.89 2.99 -24.18
N LYS A 335 -17.49 2.33 -25.25
CA LYS A 335 -18.35 1.49 -26.07
C LYS A 335 -18.43 0.03 -25.63
N PHE A 336 -17.67 -0.35 -24.58
CA PHE A 336 -17.54 -1.74 -24.17
C PHE A 336 -18.52 -2.08 -23.05
N ILE A 337 -19.10 -3.26 -23.14
CA ILE A 337 -19.94 -3.83 -22.09
C ILE A 337 -19.07 -4.74 -21.23
N ILE A 338 -19.04 -4.49 -19.92
CA ILE A 338 -18.32 -5.30 -18.96
C ILE A 338 -19.32 -6.21 -18.27
N PRO A 339 -19.29 -7.52 -18.54
CA PRO A 339 -20.25 -8.46 -17.96
C PRO A 339 -20.10 -8.58 -16.45
N ARG A 340 -21.18 -8.99 -15.79
CA ARG A 340 -21.15 -9.38 -14.37
C ARG A 340 -20.09 -10.46 -14.16
N GLU A 341 -19.45 -10.41 -12.99
CA GLU A 341 -18.41 -11.36 -12.54
C GLU A 341 -17.07 -11.25 -13.31
N THR A 342 -16.92 -10.26 -14.17
CA THR A 342 -15.62 -9.95 -14.77
C THR A 342 -14.69 -9.39 -13.70
N LEU A 343 -13.46 -9.88 -13.66
CA LEU A 343 -12.41 -9.26 -12.85
C LEU A 343 -11.94 -7.98 -13.56
N VAL A 344 -12.08 -6.85 -12.91
CA VAL A 344 -11.64 -5.54 -13.44
C VAL A 344 -10.41 -5.09 -12.68
N LEU A 345 -9.31 -4.89 -13.40
CA LEU A 345 -8.08 -4.33 -12.85
C LEU A 345 -8.05 -2.83 -13.08
N TYR A 346 -7.59 -2.13 -12.06
CA TYR A 346 -7.19 -0.73 -12.15
C TYR A 346 -5.67 -0.69 -12.32
N ALA A 347 -5.21 -0.38 -13.53
CA ALA A 347 -3.80 -0.27 -13.87
C ALA A 347 -3.24 1.08 -13.37
N LEU A 348 -3.26 1.28 -12.06
CA LEU A 348 -2.91 2.55 -11.41
C LEU A 348 -1.48 2.98 -11.74
N GLY A 349 -0.54 2.05 -11.78
CA GLY A 349 0.85 2.35 -12.14
C GLY A 349 0.98 2.85 -13.59
N VAL A 350 0.17 2.33 -14.50
CA VAL A 350 0.11 2.82 -15.89
C VAL A 350 -0.39 4.26 -15.92
N VAL A 351 -1.46 4.55 -15.17
CA VAL A 351 -2.04 5.90 -15.06
C VAL A 351 -1.05 6.88 -14.44
N LEU A 352 -0.33 6.46 -13.39
CA LEU A 352 0.61 7.33 -12.66
C LEU A 352 1.85 7.73 -13.46
N GLN A 353 2.17 7.04 -14.54
CA GLN A 353 3.29 7.37 -15.43
C GLN A 353 2.86 7.97 -16.77
N ASP A 354 1.57 8.19 -16.98
CA ASP A 354 1.04 8.74 -18.24
C ASP A 354 1.42 10.21 -18.39
N PRO A 355 2.17 10.59 -19.46
CA PRO A 355 2.60 11.98 -19.67
C PRO A 355 1.46 12.96 -19.91
N SER A 356 0.31 12.51 -20.44
CA SER A 356 -0.85 13.36 -20.66
C SER A 356 -1.53 13.78 -19.36
N THR A 357 -1.45 12.94 -18.34
CA THR A 357 -2.00 13.20 -17.00
C THR A 357 -0.97 13.89 -16.10
N TRP A 358 0.29 13.45 -16.18
CA TRP A 358 1.39 13.89 -15.33
C TRP A 358 2.53 14.40 -16.21
N PRO A 359 2.60 15.69 -16.52
CA PRO A 359 3.71 16.26 -17.32
C PRO A 359 5.06 15.92 -16.67
N SER A 360 6.02 15.51 -17.47
CA SER A 360 7.33 15.02 -17.01
C SER A 360 7.17 13.93 -15.92
N PRO A 361 6.54 12.78 -16.24
CA PRO A 361 6.13 11.82 -15.23
C PRO A 361 7.27 11.16 -14.46
N TYR A 362 8.48 11.18 -15.01
CA TYR A 362 9.66 10.60 -14.36
C TYR A 362 10.42 11.58 -13.46
N LYS A 363 10.00 12.85 -13.46
CA LYS A 363 10.58 13.88 -12.57
C LYS A 363 9.89 13.80 -11.20
N PHE A 364 10.68 13.72 -10.14
CA PHE A 364 10.18 13.85 -8.78
C PHE A 364 9.95 15.32 -8.45
N ASP A 365 8.70 15.74 -8.48
CA ASP A 365 8.31 17.14 -8.33
C ASP A 365 7.08 17.28 -7.43
N PRO A 366 7.27 17.43 -6.11
CA PRO A 366 6.15 17.62 -5.19
C PRO A 366 5.30 18.83 -5.46
N ASP A 367 5.85 19.87 -6.12
CA ASP A 367 5.13 21.11 -6.43
C ASP A 367 3.99 20.90 -7.44
N ARG A 368 4.00 19.81 -8.20
CA ARG A 368 2.86 19.48 -9.07
C ARG A 368 1.54 19.37 -8.30
N PHE A 369 1.59 19.01 -7.03
CA PHE A 369 0.42 18.89 -6.15
C PHE A 369 -0.09 20.23 -5.59
N ASN A 370 0.56 21.36 -5.92
CA ASN A 370 -0.02 22.69 -5.70
C ASN A 370 -1.24 22.94 -6.59
N ASP A 371 -1.31 22.26 -7.74
CA ASP A 371 -2.47 22.34 -8.63
C ASP A 371 -3.60 21.46 -8.05
N GLU A 372 -4.74 22.08 -7.77
CA GLU A 372 -5.92 21.42 -7.22
C GLU A 372 -6.45 20.34 -8.17
N SER A 373 -6.35 20.52 -9.48
CA SER A 373 -6.78 19.51 -10.45
C SER A 373 -5.92 18.25 -10.39
N VAL A 374 -4.64 18.38 -10.14
CA VAL A 374 -3.69 17.26 -9.95
C VAL A 374 -4.05 16.51 -8.67
N MET A 375 -4.28 17.22 -7.57
CA MET A 375 -4.67 16.61 -6.31
C MET A 375 -6.03 15.90 -6.43
N ASN A 376 -6.98 16.48 -7.14
CA ASN A 376 -8.30 15.88 -7.37
C ASN A 376 -8.20 14.57 -8.18
N THR A 377 -7.36 14.55 -9.21
CA THR A 377 -7.07 13.32 -9.97
C THR A 377 -6.45 12.25 -9.09
N PHE A 378 -5.49 12.63 -8.27
CA PHE A 378 -4.81 11.72 -7.34
C PHE A 378 -5.78 11.15 -6.29
N SER A 379 -6.70 11.98 -5.79
CA SER A 379 -7.78 11.57 -4.88
C SER A 379 -8.74 10.60 -5.54
N LEU A 380 -9.13 10.85 -6.79
CA LEU A 380 -9.99 9.94 -7.55
C LEU A 380 -9.40 8.54 -7.66
N LEU A 381 -8.07 8.45 -7.83
CA LEU A 381 -7.35 7.19 -7.92
C LEU A 381 -7.25 6.44 -6.58
N GLY A 382 -7.70 7.03 -5.48
CA GLY A 382 -7.71 6.42 -4.16
C GLY A 382 -6.47 6.67 -3.32
N PHE A 383 -5.62 7.62 -3.71
CA PHE A 383 -4.34 7.86 -3.04
C PHE A 383 -4.36 9.02 -2.04
N SER A 384 -5.44 9.79 -1.99
CA SER A 384 -5.59 10.88 -1.01
C SER A 384 -7.07 11.20 -0.77
N GLY A 385 -7.33 12.01 0.24
CA GLY A 385 -8.67 12.50 0.56
C GLY A 385 -9.62 11.42 1.07
N THR A 386 -10.90 11.58 0.78
CA THR A 386 -11.96 10.67 1.26
C THR A 386 -11.94 9.29 0.60
N GLN A 387 -11.26 9.16 -0.53
CA GLN A 387 -11.15 7.90 -1.27
C GLN A 387 -9.87 7.12 -0.92
N GLU A 388 -8.96 7.68 -0.12
CA GLU A 388 -7.73 6.98 0.24
C GLU A 388 -8.03 5.78 1.13
N CYS A 389 -7.28 4.68 0.92
CA CYS A 389 -7.44 3.51 1.76
C CYS A 389 -6.89 3.77 3.16
N PRO A 390 -7.49 3.16 4.20
CA PRO A 390 -7.07 3.39 5.59
C PRO A 390 -5.59 3.06 5.84
N GLU A 391 -5.07 2.03 5.20
CA GLU A 391 -3.67 1.60 5.31
C GLU A 391 -2.71 2.68 4.76
N THR A 392 -3.06 3.28 3.64
CA THR A 392 -2.28 4.37 3.04
C THR A 392 -2.34 5.62 3.91
N ARG A 393 -3.50 5.97 4.41
CA ARG A 393 -3.68 7.10 5.34
C ARG A 393 -2.83 6.92 6.59
N PHE A 394 -2.84 5.71 7.15
CA PHE A 394 -2.00 5.36 8.29
C PHE A 394 -0.51 5.54 7.95
N ALA A 395 -0.07 5.00 6.80
CA ALA A 395 1.31 5.10 6.34
C ALA A 395 1.75 6.56 6.13
N TYR A 396 0.91 7.40 5.56
CA TYR A 396 1.21 8.83 5.40
C TYR A 396 1.51 9.50 6.74
N MET A 397 0.69 9.24 7.75
CA MET A 397 0.85 9.86 9.05
C MET A 397 2.09 9.37 9.79
N VAL A 398 2.34 8.07 9.78
CA VAL A 398 3.55 7.47 10.38
C VAL A 398 4.81 8.01 9.70
N THR A 399 4.82 8.04 8.38
CA THR A 399 5.97 8.53 7.60
C THR A 399 6.19 10.03 7.83
N THR A 400 5.14 10.82 7.94
CA THR A 400 5.24 12.26 8.23
C THR A 400 5.94 12.50 9.57
N VAL A 401 5.60 11.75 10.60
CA VAL A 401 6.26 11.84 11.92
C VAL A 401 7.74 11.47 11.81
N LEU A 402 8.03 10.33 11.16
CA LEU A 402 9.41 9.88 11.00
C LEU A 402 10.27 10.90 10.23
N LEU A 403 9.77 11.41 9.10
CA LEU A 403 10.49 12.41 8.31
C LEU A 403 10.71 13.70 9.10
N SER A 404 9.71 14.13 9.87
CA SER A 404 9.84 15.32 10.72
C SER A 404 10.97 15.17 11.74
N VAL A 405 11.09 14.00 12.36
CA VAL A 405 12.14 13.68 13.33
C VAL A 405 13.52 13.61 12.65
N LEU A 406 13.61 12.90 11.53
CA LEU A 406 14.89 12.65 10.85
C LEU A 406 15.42 13.90 10.13
N VAL A 407 14.61 14.54 9.30
CA VAL A 407 15.03 15.66 8.43
C VAL A 407 15.38 16.89 9.27
N ARG A 408 14.76 17.06 10.41
CA ARG A 408 15.05 18.14 11.35
C ARG A 408 16.50 18.13 11.82
N ARG A 409 17.09 16.96 11.96
CA ARG A 409 18.41 16.76 12.58
C ARG A 409 19.47 16.21 11.63
N LEU A 410 19.08 15.68 10.48
CA LEU A 410 19.95 15.01 9.55
C LEU A 410 19.80 15.53 8.13
N HIS A 411 20.93 15.62 7.42
CA HIS A 411 20.96 15.59 5.96
C HIS A 411 20.94 14.14 5.51
N LEU A 412 20.01 13.79 4.64
CA LEU A 412 19.92 12.48 4.02
C LEU A 412 20.65 12.53 2.68
N LEU A 413 21.63 11.66 2.50
CA LEU A 413 22.56 11.71 1.38
C LEU A 413 22.53 10.39 0.59
N PRO A 414 22.68 10.47 -0.74
CA PRO A 414 22.77 9.27 -1.56
C PRO A 414 24.15 8.64 -1.45
N VAL A 415 24.22 7.33 -1.68
CA VAL A 415 25.48 6.64 -1.91
C VAL A 415 25.85 6.82 -3.37
N GLU A 416 27.03 7.35 -3.62
CA GLU A 416 27.53 7.64 -4.97
C GLU A 416 27.63 6.37 -5.81
N GLY A 417 27.18 6.45 -7.06
CA GLY A 417 27.23 5.33 -8.01
C GLY A 417 26.14 4.27 -7.83
N GLN A 418 25.28 4.42 -6.85
CA GLN A 418 24.17 3.50 -6.64
C GLN A 418 23.03 3.77 -7.62
N VAL A 419 22.55 2.70 -8.27
CA VAL A 419 21.33 2.70 -9.07
C VAL A 419 20.31 1.84 -8.35
N ILE A 420 19.15 2.42 -7.99
CA ILE A 420 18.07 1.71 -7.33
C ILE A 420 17.07 1.25 -8.37
N GLU A 421 17.05 -0.06 -8.63
CA GLU A 421 16.07 -0.66 -9.52
C GLU A 421 14.77 -0.98 -8.78
N THR A 422 13.66 -0.82 -9.49
CA THR A 422 12.32 -1.03 -8.95
C THR A 422 11.85 -2.46 -9.19
N LYS A 423 11.26 -3.06 -8.16
CA LYS A 423 10.56 -4.34 -8.22
C LYS A 423 9.07 -4.11 -7.98
N TYR A 424 8.29 -4.23 -9.06
CA TYR A 424 6.85 -4.03 -8.99
C TYR A 424 6.16 -5.29 -8.45
N GLU A 425 5.55 -5.13 -7.29
CA GLU A 425 4.78 -6.15 -6.59
C GLU A 425 3.44 -5.52 -6.14
N LEU A 426 2.70 -6.17 -5.26
CA LEU A 426 1.48 -5.60 -4.67
C LEU A 426 1.77 -4.24 -4.03
N VAL A 427 2.91 -4.13 -3.35
CA VAL A 427 3.50 -2.87 -2.89
C VAL A 427 4.92 -2.82 -3.44
N THR A 428 5.20 -1.80 -4.22
CA THR A 428 6.46 -1.66 -4.95
C THR A 428 7.67 -1.53 -4.02
N SER A 429 8.72 -2.29 -4.30
CA SER A 429 9.97 -2.29 -3.55
C SER A 429 11.18 -2.08 -4.45
N SER A 430 12.35 -1.89 -3.87
CA SER A 430 13.61 -1.98 -4.62
C SER A 430 14.00 -3.45 -4.82
N LYS A 431 14.67 -3.75 -5.94
CA LYS A 431 15.16 -5.12 -6.23
C LYS A 431 16.20 -5.56 -5.21
N GLU A 432 17.07 -4.64 -4.81
CA GLU A 432 18.14 -4.85 -3.85
C GLU A 432 18.03 -3.84 -2.72
N GLU A 433 18.92 -3.94 -1.72
CA GLU A 433 18.99 -2.97 -0.64
C GLU A 433 19.27 -1.58 -1.19
N ALA A 434 18.60 -0.57 -0.63
CA ALA A 434 18.88 0.83 -0.90
C ALA A 434 19.77 1.37 0.21
N TRP A 435 20.95 1.89 -0.15
CA TRP A 435 21.92 2.40 0.79
C TRP A 435 21.90 3.92 0.81
N ILE A 436 22.00 4.49 2.00
CA ILE A 436 22.12 5.94 2.18
C ILE A 436 23.24 6.23 3.17
N THR A 437 23.65 7.49 3.21
CA THR A 437 24.48 8.05 4.29
C THR A 437 23.74 9.24 4.90
N VAL A 438 24.16 9.64 6.08
CA VAL A 438 23.58 10.78 6.79
C VAL A 438 24.69 11.67 7.36
N SER A 439 24.41 12.97 7.47
CA SER A 439 25.25 13.90 8.21
C SER A 439 24.39 14.77 9.14
N LYS A 440 24.99 15.26 10.21
CA LYS A 440 24.29 16.15 11.16
C LYS A 440 24.03 17.51 10.51
N ARG A 441 22.85 18.04 10.79
CA ARG A 441 22.51 19.45 10.44
C ARG A 441 23.11 20.41 11.44
#